data_c8c9e4c116542fe00ac0f56d03d97012
#
_entry.id   c8c9e4c116542fe00ac0f56d03d97012
#
_cell.length_a   1.000
_cell.length_b   1.000
_cell.length_c   1.000
_cell.angle_alpha   90.00
_cell.angle_beta   90.00
_cell.angle_gamma   90.00
#
_symmetry.space_group_name_H-M   'P 1'
#
loop_
_entity.id
_entity.type
_entity.pdbx_description
1 polymer ?
#
loop_
_entity_poly.entity_id
_entity_poly.type
_entity_poly.pdbx_seq_one_letter_code
_entity_poly.pdbx_strand_id
1 'polypeptide(L)'
;WSDLEIGDYTRRYLVDNFSNVKGVGRILVGGLRELSVRVYISPAKLAANDLTVQEVEQALRKENISLPAGSLEATNIDFTINLDKAYKDLRSIQQLPIKKIRNSVIRLENIAEVKYGPVSEKTLFKAQSKEGEPNEKVVGIGIYAKSGASTVELSKQIKERIKEVRKTLPD
;
A
#
# COMPACT_ATOMS: atom_id res chain seq x y z
N TRP A 1 -11.72 -12.25 -0.94
CA TRP A 1 -10.43 -11.55 -1.01
C TRP A 1 -10.55 -10.17 -0.39
N SER A 2 -9.55 -9.77 0.39
CA SER A 2 -9.43 -8.40 0.89
C SER A 2 -8.93 -7.46 -0.22
N ASP A 3 -9.20 -6.15 -0.08
CA ASP A 3 -8.71 -5.13 -1.02
C ASP A 3 -7.19 -5.17 -1.21
N LEU A 4 -6.48 -5.56 -0.15
CA LEU A 4 -5.03 -5.66 -0.11
C LEU A 4 -4.52 -6.86 -0.90
N GLU A 5 -5.20 -8.01 -0.79
CA GLU A 5 -4.87 -9.22 -1.55
C GLU A 5 -5.14 -9.03 -3.04
N ILE A 6 -6.26 -8.38 -3.39
CA ILE A 6 -6.57 -8.02 -4.79
C ILE A 6 -5.50 -7.08 -5.35
N GLY A 7 -5.04 -6.10 -4.55
CA GLY A 7 -3.99 -5.17 -4.94
C GLY A 7 -2.66 -5.86 -5.21
N ASP A 8 -2.22 -6.72 -4.30
CA ASP A 8 -0.96 -7.46 -4.42
C ASP A 8 -0.98 -8.43 -5.62
N TYR A 9 -2.08 -9.18 -5.78
CA TYR A 9 -2.28 -10.06 -6.92
C TYR A 9 -2.25 -9.31 -8.25
N THR A 10 -2.97 -8.18 -8.32
CA THR A 10 -3.00 -7.35 -9.54
C THR A 10 -1.60 -6.88 -9.91
N ARG A 11 -0.82 -6.40 -8.95
CA ARG A 11 0.53 -5.88 -9.18
C ARG A 11 1.49 -6.97 -9.64
N ARG A 12 1.49 -8.13 -8.98
CA ARG A 12 2.47 -9.21 -9.23
C ARG A 12 2.14 -10.05 -10.45
N TYR A 13 0.86 -10.28 -10.70
CA TYR A 13 0.45 -11.22 -11.75
C TYR A 13 -0.24 -10.54 -12.93
N LEU A 14 -1.20 -9.65 -12.69
CA LEU A 14 -1.96 -9.06 -13.80
C LEU A 14 -1.14 -8.06 -14.60
N VAL A 15 -0.41 -7.18 -13.93
CA VAL A 15 0.44 -6.18 -14.61
C VAL A 15 1.48 -6.86 -15.48
N ASP A 16 2.17 -7.89 -14.98
CA ASP A 16 3.18 -8.62 -15.74
C ASP A 16 2.58 -9.35 -16.93
N ASN A 17 1.42 -9.98 -16.75
CA ASN A 17 0.73 -10.67 -17.84
C ASN A 17 0.34 -9.74 -18.99
N PHE A 18 -0.06 -8.52 -18.70
CA PHE A 18 -0.44 -7.55 -19.73
C PHE A 18 0.74 -6.76 -20.29
N SER A 19 1.79 -6.51 -19.50
CA SER A 19 2.98 -5.79 -19.98
C SER A 19 3.76 -6.54 -21.05
N ASN A 20 3.67 -7.86 -21.04
CA ASN A 20 4.31 -8.71 -22.03
C ASN A 20 3.56 -8.81 -23.39
N VAL A 21 2.38 -8.19 -23.50
CA VAL A 21 1.63 -8.18 -24.77
C VAL A 21 2.28 -7.21 -25.76
N LYS A 22 2.50 -7.68 -26.98
CA LYS A 22 3.13 -6.89 -28.03
C LYS A 22 2.33 -5.61 -28.32
N GLY A 23 3.01 -4.47 -28.30
CA GLY A 23 2.40 -3.19 -28.55
C GLY A 23 1.94 -2.42 -27.31
N VAL A 24 2.02 -3.01 -26.10
CA VAL A 24 1.82 -2.31 -24.83
C VAL A 24 3.02 -1.40 -24.58
N GLY A 25 2.74 -0.13 -24.30
CA GLY A 25 3.73 0.89 -23.97
C GLY A 25 3.78 1.19 -22.47
N ARG A 26 2.61 1.28 -21.83
CA ARG A 26 2.49 1.58 -20.39
C ARG A 26 1.22 0.98 -19.82
N ILE A 27 1.32 0.52 -18.57
CA ILE A 27 0.17 0.10 -17.78
C ILE A 27 0.02 1.04 -16.61
N LEU A 28 -1.21 1.51 -16.37
CA LEU A 28 -1.61 2.22 -15.17
C LEU A 28 -2.59 1.37 -14.40
N VAL A 29 -2.40 1.28 -13.11
CA VAL A 29 -3.33 0.57 -12.23
C VAL A 29 -3.94 1.59 -11.28
N GLY A 30 -5.26 1.67 -11.29
CA GLY A 30 -6.05 2.51 -10.40
C GLY A 30 -6.81 1.68 -9.38
N GLY A 31 -7.07 2.26 -8.21
CA GLY A 31 -7.79 1.56 -7.14
C GLY A 31 -6.95 0.57 -6.33
N LEU A 32 -5.65 0.49 -6.61
CA LEU A 32 -4.75 -0.29 -5.77
C LEU A 32 -4.68 0.31 -4.37
N ARG A 33 -4.96 -0.50 -3.38
CA ARG A 33 -4.60 -0.23 -2.00
C ARG A 33 -3.29 -0.96 -1.70
N GLU A 34 -2.19 -0.24 -1.79
CA GLU A 34 -0.89 -0.82 -1.41
C GLU A 34 -0.87 -1.08 0.09
N LEU A 35 -0.45 -2.29 0.45
CA LEU A 35 -0.29 -2.67 1.84
C LEU A 35 0.87 -1.88 2.44
N SER A 36 0.61 -1.24 3.55
CA SER A 36 1.61 -0.56 4.37
C SER A 36 1.39 -0.89 5.84
N VAL A 37 2.29 -0.44 6.67
CA VAL A 37 2.09 -0.43 8.12
C VAL A 37 1.74 0.99 8.54
N ARG A 38 0.59 1.09 9.22
CA ARG A 38 0.14 2.34 9.84
C ARG A 38 0.53 2.34 11.31
N VAL A 39 1.16 3.43 11.74
CA VAL A 39 1.59 3.64 13.12
C VAL A 39 0.78 4.80 13.69
N TYR A 40 -0.16 4.49 14.55
CA TYR A 40 -1.02 5.47 15.24
C TYR A 40 -0.39 5.82 16.59
N ILE A 41 0.20 7.00 16.70
CA ILE A 41 0.86 7.45 17.91
C ILE A 41 -0.16 8.05 18.87
N SER A 42 -0.09 7.64 20.14
CA SER A 42 -0.91 8.20 21.20
C SER A 42 -0.22 9.41 21.83
N PRO A 43 -0.78 10.65 21.72
CA PRO A 43 -0.22 11.84 22.35
C PRO A 43 -0.08 11.70 23.87
N ALA A 44 -1.06 11.03 24.52
CA ALA A 44 -1.02 10.80 25.96
C ALA A 44 0.15 9.89 26.37
N LYS A 45 0.42 8.85 25.58
CA LYS A 45 1.57 7.94 25.82
C LYS A 45 2.91 8.62 25.53
N LEU A 46 2.99 9.52 24.54
CA LEU A 46 4.17 10.33 24.31
C LEU A 46 4.48 11.22 25.52
N ALA A 47 3.49 11.98 25.99
CA ALA A 47 3.64 12.84 27.13
C ALA A 47 4.04 12.08 28.40
N ALA A 48 3.44 10.91 28.64
CA ALA A 48 3.76 10.05 29.78
C ALA A 48 5.21 9.51 29.76
N ASN A 49 5.85 9.48 28.60
CA ASN A 49 7.23 8.99 28.41
C ASN A 49 8.23 10.10 28.09
N ASP A 50 7.87 11.37 28.25
CA ASP A 50 8.71 12.53 27.88
C ASP A 50 9.30 12.39 26.46
N LEU A 51 8.43 12.06 25.50
CA LEU A 51 8.77 11.89 24.09
C LEU A 51 8.08 12.93 23.23
N THR A 52 8.79 13.39 22.23
CA THR A 52 8.25 14.22 21.15
C THR A 52 8.02 13.38 19.89
N VAL A 53 7.13 13.86 19.01
CA VAL A 53 6.90 13.22 17.69
C VAL A 53 8.17 13.18 16.87
N GLN A 54 8.98 14.26 16.95
CA GLN A 54 10.26 14.35 16.23
C GLN A 54 11.26 13.29 16.68
N GLU A 55 11.32 12.98 18.00
CA GLU A 55 12.19 11.91 18.49
C GLU A 55 11.76 10.55 17.95
N VAL A 56 10.45 10.29 17.88
CA VAL A 56 9.90 9.05 17.29
C VAL A 56 10.24 8.98 15.80
N GLU A 57 9.99 10.05 15.05
CA GLU A 57 10.33 10.11 13.63
C GLU A 57 11.83 9.88 13.37
N GLN A 58 12.70 10.50 14.14
CA GLN A 58 14.14 10.31 14.04
C GLN A 58 14.55 8.88 14.36
N ALA A 59 13.95 8.24 15.36
CA ALA A 59 14.22 6.87 15.71
C ALA A 59 13.82 5.91 14.56
N LEU A 60 12.63 6.10 13.98
CA LEU A 60 12.14 5.32 12.85
C LEU A 60 13.04 5.50 11.60
N ARG A 61 13.51 6.73 11.32
CA ARG A 61 14.42 7.00 10.20
C ARG A 61 15.80 6.34 10.39
N LYS A 62 16.32 6.26 11.63
CA LYS A 62 17.58 5.58 11.93
C LYS A 62 17.55 4.09 11.61
N GLU A 63 16.40 3.47 11.74
CA GLU A 63 16.18 2.06 11.40
C GLU A 63 15.93 1.83 9.89
N ASN A 64 16.30 2.80 9.03
CA ASN A 64 16.07 2.77 7.57
C ASN A 64 14.60 2.57 7.15
N ILE A 65 13.68 3.02 7.99
CA ILE A 65 12.26 3.00 7.66
C ILE A 65 11.97 4.19 6.75
N SER A 66 11.58 3.90 5.52
CA SER A 66 11.12 4.94 4.60
C SER A 66 9.77 5.47 5.08
N LEU A 67 9.77 6.70 5.58
CA LEU A 67 8.55 7.42 5.96
C LEU A 67 8.16 8.34 4.79
N PRO A 68 7.18 7.99 3.96
CA PRO A 68 6.55 8.99 3.12
C PRO A 68 5.89 10.03 4.03
N ALA A 69 5.81 11.28 3.59
CA ALA A 69 5.33 12.41 4.38
C ALA A 69 4.04 12.04 5.15
N GLY A 70 4.17 11.94 6.48
CA GLY A 70 3.05 11.67 7.37
C GLY A 70 2.10 12.87 7.41
N SER A 71 0.82 12.64 7.61
CA SER A 71 -0.15 13.70 7.87
C SER A 71 -0.21 13.97 9.37
N LEU A 72 0.17 15.18 9.76
CA LEU A 72 -0.10 15.72 11.09
C LEU A 72 -1.53 16.29 11.08
N GLU A 73 -2.51 15.48 11.40
CA GLU A 73 -3.84 15.99 11.70
C GLU A 73 -3.91 16.25 13.23
N ALA A 74 -4.50 17.36 13.63
CA ALA A 74 -4.43 17.94 14.98
C ALA A 74 -4.88 16.99 16.12
N THR A 75 -5.51 15.88 15.82
CA THR A 75 -6.04 14.93 16.81
C THR A 75 -5.36 13.55 16.75
N ASN A 76 -4.81 13.17 15.62
CA ASN A 76 -4.16 11.88 15.42
C ASN A 76 -2.86 12.04 14.63
N ILE A 77 -1.76 11.59 15.23
CA ILE A 77 -0.46 11.54 14.57
C ILE A 77 -0.33 10.14 14.01
N ASP A 78 -0.37 10.01 12.70
CA ASP A 78 -0.16 8.74 12.04
C ASP A 78 1.03 8.80 11.08
N PHE A 79 1.82 7.75 11.09
CA PHE A 79 2.87 7.51 10.13
C PHE A 79 2.52 6.29 9.30
N THR A 80 2.75 6.40 8.00
CA THR A 80 2.68 5.28 7.08
C THR A 80 4.09 4.76 6.85
N ILE A 81 4.32 3.48 7.06
CA ILE A 81 5.60 2.83 6.81
C ILE A 81 5.43 1.95 5.57
N ASN A 82 6.19 2.24 4.52
CA ASN A 82 6.24 1.34 3.37
C ASN A 82 6.94 0.04 3.77
N LEU A 83 6.30 -1.08 3.49
CA LEU A 83 6.91 -2.41 3.67
C LEU A 83 7.95 -2.65 2.59
N ASP A 84 9.11 -2.02 2.71
CA ASP A 84 10.28 -2.45 1.98
C ASP A 84 10.84 -3.73 2.63
N LYS A 85 11.59 -4.51 1.85
CA LYS A 85 12.06 -5.88 2.12
C LYS A 85 12.74 -6.14 3.48
N ALA A 86 12.95 -5.10 4.29
CA ALA A 86 13.67 -5.17 5.57
C ALA A 86 12.82 -5.69 6.74
N TYR A 87 11.50 -5.44 6.75
CA TYR A 87 10.63 -5.83 7.86
C TYR A 87 9.60 -6.84 7.38
N LYS A 88 9.75 -8.09 7.86
CA LYS A 88 8.92 -9.21 7.44
C LYS A 88 7.59 -9.34 8.21
N ASP A 89 7.48 -8.70 9.38
CA ASP A 89 6.28 -8.79 10.22
C ASP A 89 6.03 -7.52 11.07
N LEU A 90 4.79 -7.37 11.52
CA LEU A 90 4.35 -6.30 12.41
C LEU A 90 5.11 -6.31 13.76
N ARG A 91 5.48 -7.48 14.27
CA ARG A 91 6.16 -7.60 15.56
C ARG A 91 7.53 -6.93 15.53
N SER A 92 8.27 -7.11 14.47
CA SER A 92 9.58 -6.44 14.29
C SER A 92 9.44 -4.93 14.37
N ILE A 93 8.40 -4.36 13.75
CA ILE A 93 8.13 -2.92 13.78
C ILE A 93 7.66 -2.47 15.18
N GLN A 94 6.76 -3.22 15.82
CA GLN A 94 6.27 -2.92 17.18
C GLN A 94 7.42 -2.87 18.20
N GLN A 95 8.42 -3.72 18.03
CA GLN A 95 9.55 -3.84 18.94
C GLN A 95 10.70 -2.86 18.67
N LEU A 96 10.56 -1.96 17.70
CA LEU A 96 11.59 -0.95 17.40
C LEU A 96 11.91 -0.08 18.64
N PRO A 97 13.19 0.06 18.99
CA PRO A 97 13.60 0.91 20.09
C PRO A 97 13.47 2.39 19.71
N ILE A 98 12.67 3.14 20.44
CA ILE A 98 12.50 4.58 20.21
C ILE A 98 13.46 5.40 21.08
N LYS A 99 13.52 5.10 22.37
CA LYS A 99 14.39 5.80 23.32
C LYS A 99 14.88 4.87 24.40
N LYS A 100 16.16 5.01 24.76
CA LYS A 100 16.75 4.32 25.89
C LYS A 100 16.84 5.27 27.09
N ILE A 101 16.19 4.91 28.20
CA ILE A 101 16.19 5.68 29.44
C ILE A 101 16.82 4.82 30.53
N ARG A 102 18.02 5.20 30.96
CA ARG A 102 18.80 4.45 31.97
C ARG A 102 18.85 2.95 31.63
N ASN A 103 18.07 2.12 32.35
CA ASN A 103 18.06 0.67 32.23
C ASN A 103 16.82 0.14 31.47
N SER A 104 15.98 1.02 30.91
CA SER A 104 14.76 0.68 30.20
C SER A 104 14.80 1.17 28.76
N VAL A 105 14.16 0.43 27.87
CA VAL A 105 14.02 0.80 26.46
C VAL A 105 12.54 1.01 26.15
N ILE A 106 12.18 2.21 25.73
CA ILE A 106 10.85 2.49 25.22
C ILE A 106 10.79 2.00 23.78
N ARG A 107 9.86 1.11 23.50
CA ARG A 107 9.59 0.55 22.17
C ARG A 107 8.40 1.24 21.51
N LEU A 108 8.27 1.06 20.20
CA LEU A 108 7.16 1.66 19.45
C LEU A 108 5.81 1.19 19.99
N GLU A 109 5.65 -0.07 20.35
CA GLU A 109 4.41 -0.63 20.94
C GLU A 109 3.97 0.06 22.24
N ASN A 110 4.90 0.66 22.98
CA ASN A 110 4.58 1.35 24.24
C ASN A 110 3.87 2.69 24.00
N ILE A 111 4.09 3.32 22.84
CA ILE A 111 3.63 4.68 22.52
C ILE A 111 2.66 4.73 21.32
N ALA A 112 2.58 3.67 20.55
CA ALA A 112 1.78 3.62 19.33
C ALA A 112 1.03 2.29 19.18
N GLU A 113 -0.03 2.33 18.38
CA GLU A 113 -0.69 1.14 17.83
C GLU A 113 -0.18 0.94 16.40
N VAL A 114 0.26 -0.28 16.08
CA VAL A 114 0.82 -0.63 14.78
C VAL A 114 -0.07 -1.68 14.13
N LYS A 115 -0.58 -1.41 12.93
CA LYS A 115 -1.44 -2.33 12.18
C LYS A 115 -1.21 -2.23 10.67
N TYR A 116 -1.60 -3.27 9.96
CA TYR A 116 -1.66 -3.20 8.51
C TYR A 116 -2.76 -2.26 8.06
N GLY A 117 -2.51 -1.50 7.01
CA GLY A 117 -3.47 -0.59 6.41
C GLY A 117 -3.04 -0.16 5.01
N PRO A 118 -3.88 0.57 4.31
CA PRO A 118 -3.53 1.11 3.00
C PRO A 118 -2.52 2.26 3.13
N VAL A 119 -1.65 2.41 2.13
CA VAL A 119 -0.72 3.56 2.03
C VAL A 119 -1.49 4.89 2.05
N SER A 120 -2.64 4.94 1.41
CA SER A 120 -3.53 6.11 1.40
C SER A 120 -4.98 5.70 1.57
N GLU A 121 -5.67 6.32 2.50
CA GLU A 121 -7.13 6.20 2.66
C GLU A 121 -7.90 7.12 1.72
N LYS A 122 -7.22 8.09 1.11
CA LYS A 122 -7.83 9.12 0.25
C LYS A 122 -8.09 8.65 -1.19
N THR A 123 -7.52 7.51 -1.59
CA THR A 123 -7.69 6.98 -2.95
C THR A 123 -8.83 5.97 -2.98
N LEU A 124 -9.95 6.38 -3.56
CA LEU A 124 -11.11 5.52 -3.77
C LEU A 124 -11.37 5.38 -5.26
N PHE A 125 -11.43 4.16 -5.75
CA PHE A 125 -11.84 3.85 -7.11
C PHE A 125 -13.20 3.15 -7.06
N LYS A 126 -14.21 3.77 -7.69
CA LYS A 126 -15.57 3.21 -7.77
C LYS A 126 -15.88 2.82 -9.20
N ALA A 127 -16.39 1.64 -9.40
CA ALA A 127 -16.96 1.22 -10.67
C ALA A 127 -18.41 0.80 -10.47
N GLN A 128 -19.26 1.12 -11.44
CA GLN A 128 -20.65 0.70 -11.46
C GLN A 128 -20.83 -0.33 -12.57
N SER A 129 -21.38 -1.48 -12.21
CA SER A 129 -21.84 -2.47 -13.19
C SER A 129 -23.12 -1.98 -13.87
N LYS A 130 -23.38 -2.47 -15.10
CA LYS A 130 -24.65 -2.22 -15.81
C LYS A 130 -25.87 -2.74 -15.04
N GLU A 131 -25.69 -3.64 -14.10
CA GLU A 131 -26.74 -4.29 -13.31
C GLU A 131 -27.03 -3.60 -11.96
N GLY A 132 -26.45 -2.43 -11.70
CA GLY A 132 -26.99 -1.45 -10.75
C GLY A 132 -26.33 -1.30 -9.40
N GLU A 133 -25.58 -2.24 -8.87
CA GLU A 133 -24.91 -2.08 -7.58
C GLU A 133 -23.51 -1.47 -7.76
N PRO A 134 -23.20 -0.36 -7.06
CA PRO A 134 -21.84 0.19 -7.08
C PRO A 134 -20.90 -0.79 -6.40
N ASN A 135 -19.96 -1.35 -7.13
CA ASN A 135 -18.91 -2.17 -6.55
C ASN A 135 -17.77 -1.25 -6.07
N GLU A 136 -17.63 -1.12 -4.76
CA GLU A 136 -16.61 -0.26 -4.13
C GLU A 136 -15.20 -0.88 -4.14
N LYS A 137 -15.11 -2.18 -4.44
CA LYS A 137 -13.85 -2.95 -4.39
C LYS A 137 -13.43 -3.37 -5.79
N VAL A 138 -12.96 -2.41 -6.57
CA VAL A 138 -12.50 -2.68 -7.92
C VAL A 138 -11.10 -2.12 -8.16
N VAL A 139 -10.34 -2.84 -8.96
CA VAL A 139 -9.05 -2.40 -9.48
C VAL A 139 -9.19 -2.19 -10.98
N GLY A 140 -8.85 -0.99 -11.44
CA GLY A 140 -8.85 -0.64 -12.85
C GLY A 140 -7.46 -0.77 -13.45
N ILE A 141 -7.35 -1.42 -14.61
CA ILE A 141 -6.08 -1.52 -15.35
C ILE A 141 -6.23 -0.76 -16.66
N GLY A 142 -5.51 0.36 -16.77
CA GLY A 142 -5.41 1.16 -17.99
C GLY A 142 -4.20 0.71 -18.81
N ILE A 143 -4.42 0.29 -20.05
CA ILE A 143 -3.38 -0.18 -20.96
C ILE A 143 -3.20 0.83 -22.08
N TYR A 144 -2.00 1.37 -22.23
CA TYR A 144 -1.64 2.34 -23.26
C TYR A 144 -0.78 1.69 -24.34
N ALA A 145 -1.14 1.93 -25.59
CA ALA A 145 -0.36 1.46 -26.72
C ALA A 145 1.00 2.17 -26.79
N LYS A 146 2.03 1.45 -27.22
CA LYS A 146 3.32 2.02 -27.60
C LYS A 146 3.13 2.92 -28.83
N SER A 147 3.93 3.96 -28.92
CA SER A 147 3.94 4.84 -30.11
C SER A 147 4.13 4.02 -31.38
N GLY A 148 3.26 4.25 -32.38
CA GLY A 148 3.27 3.52 -33.65
C GLY A 148 2.62 2.13 -33.63
N ALA A 149 2.15 1.62 -32.48
CA ALA A 149 1.43 0.36 -32.43
C ALA A 149 -0.04 0.54 -32.85
N SER A 150 -0.59 -0.47 -33.53
CA SER A 150 -2.01 -0.52 -33.86
C SER A 150 -2.85 -0.76 -32.61
N THR A 151 -3.69 0.20 -32.25
CA THR A 151 -4.60 0.08 -31.10
C THR A 151 -5.66 -1.00 -31.30
N VAL A 152 -6.08 -1.25 -32.53
CA VAL A 152 -7.04 -2.31 -32.89
C VAL A 152 -6.45 -3.69 -32.63
N GLU A 153 -5.22 -3.92 -33.13
CA GLU A 153 -4.53 -5.19 -32.93
C GLU A 153 -4.20 -5.41 -31.45
N LEU A 154 -3.73 -4.37 -30.76
CA LEU A 154 -3.50 -4.42 -29.33
C LEU A 154 -4.77 -4.78 -28.56
N SER A 155 -5.91 -4.14 -28.88
CA SER A 155 -7.18 -4.45 -28.22
C SER A 155 -7.60 -5.91 -28.40
N LYS A 156 -7.37 -6.48 -29.59
CA LYS A 156 -7.65 -7.88 -29.87
C LYS A 156 -6.79 -8.81 -29.01
N GLN A 157 -5.47 -8.58 -28.98
CA GLN A 157 -4.53 -9.36 -28.18
C GLN A 157 -4.82 -9.26 -26.67
N ILE A 158 -5.17 -8.08 -26.19
CA ILE A 158 -5.55 -7.89 -24.77
C ILE A 158 -6.82 -8.67 -24.44
N LYS A 159 -7.85 -8.65 -25.31
CA LYS A 159 -9.08 -9.42 -25.08
C LYS A 159 -8.82 -10.93 -25.04
N GLU A 160 -7.91 -11.43 -25.85
CA GLU A 160 -7.49 -12.84 -25.83
C GLU A 160 -6.76 -13.14 -24.52
N ARG A 161 -5.81 -12.30 -24.14
CA ARG A 161 -5.09 -12.44 -22.86
C ARG A 161 -6.02 -12.42 -21.65
N ILE A 162 -7.05 -11.58 -21.65
CA ILE A 162 -8.07 -11.56 -20.58
C ILE A 162 -8.76 -12.91 -20.44
N LYS A 163 -9.06 -13.59 -21.55
CA LYS A 163 -9.70 -14.92 -21.50
C LYS A 163 -8.78 -15.98 -20.86
N GLU A 164 -7.48 -15.87 -21.10
CA GLU A 164 -6.48 -16.77 -20.49
C GLU A 164 -6.33 -16.48 -18.99
N VAL A 165 -6.17 -15.20 -18.64
CA VAL A 165 -6.00 -14.77 -17.25
C VAL A 165 -7.22 -15.12 -16.40
N ARG A 166 -8.45 -15.00 -16.96
CA ARG A 166 -9.68 -15.40 -16.26
C ARG A 166 -9.69 -16.86 -15.79
N LYS A 167 -9.01 -17.76 -16.50
CA LYS A 167 -8.91 -19.17 -16.12
C LYS A 167 -7.98 -19.40 -14.92
N THR A 168 -7.12 -18.46 -14.65
CA THR A 168 -6.12 -18.54 -13.57
C THR A 168 -6.47 -17.66 -12.38
N LEU A 169 -7.55 -16.87 -12.49
CA LEU A 169 -8.06 -16.12 -11.36
C LEU A 169 -8.59 -17.07 -10.29
N PRO A 170 -8.24 -16.87 -9.05
CA PRO A 170 -8.87 -17.58 -7.94
C PRO A 170 -10.34 -17.15 -7.79
N ASP A 171 -11.17 -18.07 -7.30
CA ASP A 171 -12.59 -17.86 -7.03
C ASP A 171 -12.86 -16.80 -5.95
#